data_c63ff7c48993d220246a384947b3808d
#
_entry.id   c63ff7c48993d220246a384947b3808d
#
_cell.length_a   1.000
_cell.length_b   1.000
_cell.length_c   1.000
_cell.angle_alpha   90.00
_cell.angle_beta   90.00
_cell.angle_gamma   90.00
#
_symmetry.space_group_name_H-M   'P 1'
#
loop_
_entity.id
_entity.type
_entity.pdbx_description
1 polymer ?
#
loop_
_entity_poly.entity_id
_entity_poly.type
_entity_poly.pdbx_seq_one_letter_code
_entity_poly.pdbx_strand_id
1 'polypeptide(L)'
;IMRKNQRRVVYVTAEMAGKLESPVYALLDFSDRLNEIKMPEGYTLNENWNEQPENESEYTVKWDGEWQITYEVFRDLGAAFAVVIIIIYLLLVGWFQDFKSPLVMLISLPLSLSGIILGHWIFGAYFTATSMIGLIALAGIMVRNGVLLVDFINLRLEEGIPLRQAVME
;
A
#
# COMPACT_ATOMS: atom_id res chain seq x y z
N ILE A 1 31.78 -18.06 3.55
CA ILE A 1 31.41 -17.14 2.47
C ILE A 1 29.90 -17.22 2.30
N MET A 2 29.21 -16.15 2.63
CA MET A 2 27.76 -16.08 2.42
C MET A 2 27.46 -15.76 0.95
N ARG A 3 26.39 -16.35 0.42
CA ARG A 3 25.93 -16.11 -0.94
C ARG A 3 24.44 -15.88 -0.95
N LYS A 4 23.99 -14.85 -1.68
CA LYS A 4 22.60 -14.58 -1.99
C LYS A 4 22.44 -14.48 -3.51
N ASN A 5 21.50 -15.23 -4.08
CA ASN A 5 21.27 -15.29 -5.53
C ASN A 5 22.57 -15.57 -6.32
N GLN A 6 23.35 -16.57 -5.86
CA GLN A 6 24.64 -17.03 -6.42
C GLN A 6 25.81 -16.03 -6.31
N ARG A 7 25.63 -14.84 -5.74
CA ARG A 7 26.65 -13.81 -5.55
C ARG A 7 27.19 -13.82 -4.13
N ARG A 8 28.46 -13.44 -3.96
CA ARG A 8 29.08 -13.28 -2.65
C ARG A 8 28.53 -12.04 -1.97
N VAL A 9 28.12 -12.18 -0.72
CA VAL A 9 27.56 -11.07 0.06
C VAL A 9 28.15 -11.04 1.45
N VAL A 10 28.20 -9.84 2.02
CA VAL A 10 28.44 -9.59 3.43
C VAL A 10 27.19 -8.96 4.00
N TYR A 11 26.61 -9.55 5.03
CA TYR A 11 25.44 -8.97 5.71
C TYR A 11 25.91 -8.04 6.81
N VAL A 12 25.41 -6.82 6.76
CA VAL A 12 25.47 -5.87 7.88
C VAL A 12 24.07 -5.83 8.45
N THR A 13 23.91 -6.34 9.66
CA THR A 13 22.61 -6.40 10.34
C THR A 13 22.57 -5.40 11.49
N ALA A 14 21.46 -4.70 11.62
CA ALA A 14 21.21 -3.80 12.73
C ALA A 14 19.75 -3.94 13.18
N GLU A 15 19.49 -3.71 14.45
CA GLU A 15 18.17 -3.65 15.03
C GLU A 15 17.88 -2.22 15.51
N MET A 16 16.61 -1.82 15.39
CA MET A 16 16.19 -0.50 15.85
C MET A 16 16.00 -0.50 17.36
N ALA A 17 16.57 0.50 18.01
CA ALA A 17 16.35 0.76 19.44
C ALA A 17 15.87 2.20 19.63
N GLY A 18 14.79 2.41 20.37
CA GLY A 18 14.29 3.74 20.70
C GLY A 18 12.85 3.98 20.30
N LYS A 19 12.49 5.24 20.09
CA LYS A 19 11.09 5.65 19.76
C LYS A 19 10.70 5.38 18.30
N LEU A 20 11.66 5.30 17.39
CA LEU A 20 11.43 4.97 15.98
C LEU A 20 11.52 3.45 15.82
N GLU A 21 10.38 2.79 15.86
CA GLU A 21 10.29 1.32 15.74
C GLU A 21 10.26 0.83 14.29
N SER A 22 10.08 1.73 13.32
CA SER A 22 10.00 1.33 11.91
C SER A 22 11.37 1.35 11.23
N PRO A 23 11.92 0.20 10.82
CA PRO A 23 13.19 0.11 10.12
C PRO A 23 13.25 0.89 8.81
N VAL A 24 12.11 1.05 8.12
CA VAL A 24 12.01 1.77 6.84
C VAL A 24 12.48 3.23 6.98
N TYR A 25 12.07 3.92 8.03
CA TYR A 25 12.48 5.31 8.26
C TYR A 25 13.96 5.44 8.64
N ALA A 26 14.48 4.44 9.35
CA ALA A 26 15.91 4.39 9.63
C ALA A 26 16.75 4.16 8.37
N LEU A 27 16.26 3.31 7.45
CA LEU A 27 16.96 3.08 6.18
C LEU A 27 17.04 4.36 5.34
N LEU A 28 16.02 5.19 5.35
CA LEU A 28 16.05 6.49 4.66
C LEU A 28 17.14 7.41 5.27
N ASP A 29 17.24 7.48 6.60
CA ASP A 29 18.31 8.25 7.27
C ASP A 29 19.71 7.65 7.02
N PHE A 30 19.81 6.33 6.93
CA PHE A 30 21.07 5.66 6.59
C PHE A 30 21.51 5.89 5.15
N SER A 31 20.58 5.94 4.20
CA SER A 31 20.88 6.21 2.79
C SER A 31 21.59 7.55 2.63
N ASP A 32 21.11 8.59 3.31
CA ASP A 32 21.76 9.91 3.28
C ASP A 32 23.20 9.86 3.81
N ARG A 33 23.43 9.07 4.87
CA ARG A 33 24.77 8.90 5.47
C ARG A 33 25.71 8.02 4.66
N LEU A 34 25.21 7.08 3.86
CA LEU A 34 26.03 6.28 2.95
C LEU A 34 26.78 7.13 1.94
N ASN A 35 26.17 8.22 1.49
CA ASN A 35 26.79 9.17 0.56
C ASN A 35 27.96 9.95 1.18
N GLU A 36 28.06 10.00 2.52
CA GLU A 36 29.15 10.64 3.24
C GLU A 36 30.37 9.74 3.42
N ILE A 37 30.25 8.44 3.14
CA ILE A 37 31.35 7.47 3.31
C ILE A 37 32.42 7.72 2.24
N LYS A 38 33.60 8.09 2.67
CA LYS A 38 34.77 8.25 1.78
C LYS A 38 35.32 6.90 1.43
N MET A 39 35.10 6.48 0.20
CA MET A 39 35.73 5.26 -0.33
C MET A 39 37.22 5.49 -0.67
N PRO A 40 38.08 4.46 -0.61
CA PRO A 40 39.44 4.53 -1.11
C PRO A 40 39.48 4.94 -2.60
N GLU A 41 40.62 5.52 -3.03
CA GLU A 41 40.80 5.93 -4.43
C GLU A 41 40.54 4.76 -5.39
N GLY A 42 39.70 5.00 -6.40
CA GLY A 42 39.35 4.01 -7.42
C GLY A 42 38.14 3.13 -7.11
N TYR A 43 37.48 3.32 -5.96
CA TYR A 43 36.27 2.58 -5.61
C TYR A 43 35.06 3.50 -5.47
N THR A 44 33.95 3.04 -6.01
CA THR A 44 32.63 3.69 -5.86
C THR A 44 31.70 2.79 -5.08
N LEU A 45 30.86 3.36 -4.24
CA LEU A 45 29.81 2.65 -3.53
C LEU A 45 28.47 2.98 -4.20
N ASN A 46 27.86 1.97 -4.80
CA ASN A 46 26.54 2.11 -5.42
C ASN A 46 25.46 1.66 -4.42
N GLU A 47 24.33 2.31 -4.44
CA GLU A 47 23.20 1.97 -3.60
C GLU A 47 22.07 1.41 -4.46
N ASN A 48 21.59 0.21 -4.12
CA ASN A 48 20.44 -0.41 -4.78
C ASN A 48 19.33 -0.70 -3.76
N TRP A 49 18.14 -0.18 -4.05
CA TRP A 49 16.99 -0.34 -3.18
C TRP A 49 16.24 -1.67 -3.42
N ASN A 50 16.03 -2.04 -4.67
CA ASN A 50 15.18 -3.17 -5.03
C ASN A 50 15.86 -4.16 -5.99
N GLU A 51 16.79 -3.67 -6.80
CA GLU A 51 17.42 -4.47 -7.85
C GLU A 51 18.69 -5.16 -7.38
N GLN A 52 18.98 -6.29 -7.99
CA GLN A 52 20.27 -6.97 -7.79
C GLN A 52 21.36 -6.17 -8.52
N PRO A 53 22.57 -6.02 -7.95
CA PRO A 53 23.66 -5.39 -8.65
C PRO A 53 23.99 -6.16 -9.94
N GLU A 54 24.16 -5.46 -11.04
CA GLU A 54 24.50 -6.08 -12.33
C GLU A 54 25.92 -6.62 -12.36
N ASN A 55 26.86 -5.92 -11.74
CA ASN A 55 28.28 -6.24 -11.72
C ASN A 55 28.78 -6.59 -10.31
N GLU A 56 29.73 -7.54 -10.25
CA GLU A 56 30.47 -7.87 -9.02
C GLU A 56 31.77 -7.06 -8.86
N SER A 57 32.14 -6.25 -9.85
CA SER A 57 33.36 -5.45 -9.85
C SER A 57 33.26 -4.17 -9.01
N GLU A 58 32.04 -3.76 -8.69
CA GLU A 58 31.77 -2.55 -7.91
C GLU A 58 31.17 -2.90 -6.55
N TYR A 59 31.51 -2.10 -5.54
CA TYR A 59 30.86 -2.26 -4.24
C TYR A 59 29.44 -1.71 -4.28
N THR A 60 28.47 -2.57 -3.97
CA THR A 60 27.07 -2.21 -3.97
C THR A 60 26.45 -2.57 -2.63
N VAL A 61 25.78 -1.61 -2.01
CA VAL A 61 24.90 -1.84 -0.87
C VAL A 61 23.50 -2.10 -1.41
N LYS A 62 22.92 -3.23 -1.05
CA LYS A 62 21.54 -3.54 -1.33
C LYS A 62 20.76 -3.60 -0.03
N TRP A 63 19.69 -2.83 0.05
CA TRP A 63 18.76 -2.90 1.16
C TRP A 63 17.94 -4.20 1.11
N ASP A 64 17.85 -4.87 2.24
CA ASP A 64 17.25 -6.20 2.37
C ASP A 64 16.41 -6.28 3.66
N GLY A 65 15.95 -7.48 3.98
CA GLY A 65 15.17 -7.73 5.18
C GLY A 65 13.80 -7.07 5.14
N GLU A 66 13.47 -6.29 6.15
CA GLU A 66 12.13 -5.70 6.29
C GLU A 66 11.78 -4.67 5.20
N TRP A 67 12.80 -3.96 4.65
CA TRP A 67 12.58 -3.08 3.51
C TRP A 67 12.05 -3.85 2.30
N GLN A 68 12.72 -4.93 1.92
CA GLN A 68 12.32 -5.71 0.74
C GLN A 68 10.92 -6.30 0.92
N ILE A 69 10.64 -6.86 2.10
CA ILE A 69 9.31 -7.42 2.42
C ILE A 69 8.25 -6.34 2.35
N THR A 70 8.48 -5.17 2.95
CA THR A 70 7.53 -4.05 2.93
C THR A 70 7.28 -3.59 1.49
N TYR A 71 8.33 -3.39 0.70
CA TYR A 71 8.21 -2.97 -0.69
C TYR A 71 7.41 -3.99 -1.53
N GLU A 72 7.72 -5.28 -1.43
CA GLU A 72 7.02 -6.34 -2.15
C GLU A 72 5.54 -6.40 -1.74
N VAL A 73 5.26 -6.31 -0.45
CA VAL A 73 3.88 -6.29 0.06
C VAL A 73 3.10 -5.09 -0.48
N PHE A 74 3.64 -3.89 -0.42
CA PHE A 74 2.95 -2.70 -0.94
C PHE A 74 2.74 -2.76 -2.45
N ARG A 75 3.74 -3.21 -3.20
CA ARG A 75 3.65 -3.38 -4.65
C ARG A 75 2.60 -4.43 -5.03
N ASP A 76 2.69 -5.62 -4.47
CA ASP A 76 1.91 -6.77 -4.91
C ASP A 76 0.46 -6.69 -4.38
N LEU A 77 0.27 -6.32 -3.11
CA LEU A 77 -1.07 -6.05 -2.57
C LEU A 77 -1.71 -4.82 -3.22
N GLY A 78 -0.95 -3.78 -3.49
CA GLY A 78 -1.45 -2.58 -4.18
C GLY A 78 -1.90 -2.91 -5.59
N ALA A 79 -1.11 -3.67 -6.35
CA ALA A 79 -1.47 -4.12 -7.69
C ALA A 79 -2.69 -5.05 -7.67
N ALA A 80 -2.71 -6.03 -6.79
CA ALA A 80 -3.85 -6.92 -6.61
C ALA A 80 -5.12 -6.16 -6.23
N PHE A 81 -5.02 -5.19 -5.33
CA PHE A 81 -6.14 -4.35 -4.92
C PHE A 81 -6.70 -3.52 -6.07
N ALA A 82 -5.82 -2.93 -6.91
CA ALA A 82 -6.26 -2.19 -8.11
C ALA A 82 -7.04 -3.10 -9.08
N VAL A 83 -6.55 -4.32 -9.33
CA VAL A 83 -7.26 -5.30 -10.16
C VAL A 83 -8.61 -5.68 -9.55
N VAL A 84 -8.67 -5.90 -8.24
CA VAL A 84 -9.92 -6.23 -7.54
C VAL A 84 -10.93 -5.10 -7.63
N ILE A 85 -10.52 -3.83 -7.50
CA ILE A 85 -11.41 -2.67 -7.68
C ILE A 85 -12.01 -2.64 -9.09
N ILE A 86 -11.22 -2.91 -10.12
CA ILE A 86 -11.71 -2.97 -11.51
C ILE A 86 -12.73 -4.09 -11.66
N ILE A 87 -12.46 -5.27 -11.13
CA ILE A 87 -13.39 -6.41 -11.18
C ILE A 87 -14.69 -6.08 -10.44
N ILE A 88 -14.62 -5.50 -9.24
CA ILE A 88 -15.78 -5.07 -8.47
C ILE A 88 -16.60 -4.05 -9.27
N TYR A 89 -15.94 -3.07 -9.88
CA TYR A 89 -16.63 -2.09 -10.72
C TYR A 89 -17.40 -2.76 -11.86
N LEU A 90 -16.78 -3.67 -12.60
CA LEU A 90 -17.42 -4.39 -13.69
C LEU A 90 -18.60 -5.25 -13.22
N LEU A 91 -18.47 -5.93 -12.08
CA LEU A 91 -19.56 -6.70 -11.49
C LEU A 91 -20.74 -5.80 -11.07
N LEU A 92 -20.46 -4.66 -10.47
CA LEU A 92 -21.49 -3.70 -10.06
C LEU A 92 -22.19 -3.06 -11.26
N VAL A 93 -21.45 -2.75 -12.34
CA VAL A 93 -22.05 -2.30 -13.61
C VAL A 93 -22.99 -3.36 -14.18
N GLY A 94 -22.59 -4.63 -14.14
CA GLY A 94 -23.47 -5.73 -14.56
C GLY A 94 -24.72 -5.90 -13.69
N TRP A 95 -24.57 -5.67 -12.38
CA TRP A 95 -25.67 -5.78 -11.42
C TRP A 95 -26.69 -4.63 -11.55
N PHE A 96 -26.20 -3.39 -11.54
CA PHE A 96 -27.08 -2.20 -11.57
C PHE A 96 -27.47 -1.77 -13.00
N GLN A 97 -26.85 -2.33 -14.04
CA GLN A 97 -27.01 -1.95 -15.45
C GLN A 97 -26.83 -0.44 -15.69
N ASP A 98 -26.03 0.21 -14.86
CA ASP A 98 -25.68 1.62 -14.91
C ASP A 98 -24.18 1.80 -14.59
N PHE A 99 -23.54 2.78 -15.22
CA PHE A 99 -22.13 3.10 -14.99
C PHE A 99 -21.92 4.11 -13.85
N LYS A 100 -22.95 4.89 -13.52
CA LYS A 100 -22.83 5.99 -12.54
C LYS A 100 -22.91 5.48 -11.11
N SER A 101 -23.87 4.61 -10.81
CA SER A 101 -24.08 4.10 -9.46
C SER A 101 -22.85 3.40 -8.88
N PRO A 102 -22.18 2.47 -9.60
CA PRO A 102 -20.92 1.88 -9.13
C PRO A 102 -19.79 2.89 -8.92
N LEU A 103 -19.69 3.90 -9.79
CA LEU A 103 -18.66 4.93 -9.67
C LEU A 103 -18.83 5.75 -8.39
N VAL A 104 -20.07 6.16 -8.07
CA VAL A 104 -20.39 6.89 -6.84
C VAL A 104 -20.05 6.05 -5.60
N MET A 105 -20.35 4.75 -5.61
CA MET A 105 -19.98 3.85 -4.51
C MET A 105 -18.46 3.78 -4.32
N LEU A 106 -17.68 3.67 -5.41
CA LEU A 106 -16.24 3.58 -5.34
C LEU A 106 -15.54 4.88 -4.91
N ILE A 107 -16.19 6.04 -5.08
CA ILE A 107 -15.67 7.33 -4.57
C ILE A 107 -15.56 7.33 -3.03
N SER A 108 -16.31 6.51 -2.34
CA SER A 108 -16.18 6.36 -0.89
C SER A 108 -14.82 5.76 -0.45
N LEU A 109 -14.14 5.01 -1.31
CA LEU A 109 -12.85 4.39 -1.00
C LEU A 109 -11.73 5.42 -0.76
N PRO A 110 -11.47 6.39 -1.66
CA PRO A 110 -10.51 7.46 -1.39
C PRO A 110 -10.85 8.27 -0.13
N LEU A 111 -12.14 8.45 0.14
CA LEU A 111 -12.58 9.15 1.35
C LEU A 111 -12.22 8.37 2.62
N SER A 112 -12.36 7.05 2.61
CA SER A 112 -11.96 6.21 3.75
C SER A 112 -10.45 6.22 4.00
N LEU A 113 -9.64 6.35 2.94
CA LEU A 113 -8.19 6.47 3.06
C LEU A 113 -7.80 7.72 3.87
N SER A 114 -8.51 8.84 3.68
CA SER A 114 -8.28 10.05 4.48
C SER A 114 -8.52 9.83 5.97
N GLY A 115 -9.54 9.05 6.33
CA GLY A 115 -9.81 8.66 7.73
C GLY A 115 -8.71 7.77 8.32
N ILE A 116 -8.17 6.84 7.53
CA ILE A 116 -7.06 5.98 7.96
C ILE A 116 -5.80 6.81 8.22
N ILE A 117 -5.45 7.73 7.32
CA ILE A 117 -4.27 8.61 7.47
C ILE A 117 -4.41 9.49 8.71
N LEU A 118 -5.58 10.10 8.92
CA LEU A 118 -5.86 10.89 10.12
C LEU A 118 -5.76 10.04 11.40
N GLY A 119 -6.27 8.81 11.37
CA GLY A 119 -6.16 7.88 12.49
C GLY A 119 -4.70 7.58 12.84
N HIS A 120 -3.88 7.23 11.87
CA HIS A 120 -2.44 6.99 12.07
C HIS A 120 -1.73 8.22 12.64
N TRP A 121 -2.06 9.41 12.13
CA TRP A 121 -1.50 10.66 12.63
C TRP A 121 -1.88 10.96 14.09
N ILE A 122 -3.15 10.76 14.46
CA ILE A 122 -3.64 11.00 15.83
C ILE A 122 -2.98 10.03 16.82
N PHE A 123 -2.85 8.76 16.44
CA PHE A 123 -2.26 7.74 17.30
C PHE A 123 -0.72 7.70 17.24
N GLY A 124 -0.10 8.50 16.39
CA GLY A 124 1.35 8.47 16.17
C GLY A 124 1.86 7.14 15.62
N ALA A 125 0.99 6.39 14.94
CA ALA A 125 1.31 5.09 14.38
C ALA A 125 1.82 5.21 12.94
N TYR A 126 2.79 4.36 12.57
CA TYR A 126 3.30 4.32 11.21
C TYR A 126 2.37 3.51 10.30
N PHE A 127 2.28 3.92 9.03
CA PHE A 127 1.55 3.16 8.03
C PHE A 127 2.41 1.96 7.59
N THR A 128 1.95 0.76 7.92
CA THR A 128 2.67 -0.50 7.72
C THR A 128 1.94 -1.43 6.75
N ALA A 129 2.55 -2.56 6.42
CA ALA A 129 1.91 -3.62 5.64
C ALA A 129 0.58 -4.09 6.26
N THR A 130 0.50 -4.14 7.58
CA THR A 130 -0.75 -4.47 8.31
C THR A 130 -1.83 -3.42 8.08
N SER A 131 -1.45 -2.13 8.02
CA SER A 131 -2.38 -1.04 7.69
C SER A 131 -2.93 -1.17 6.27
N MET A 132 -2.10 -1.63 5.32
CA MET A 132 -2.54 -1.90 3.95
C MET A 132 -3.56 -3.03 3.88
N ILE A 133 -3.35 -4.12 4.63
CA ILE A 133 -4.32 -5.22 4.74
C ILE A 133 -5.64 -4.70 5.33
N GLY A 134 -5.57 -3.87 6.37
CA GLY A 134 -6.74 -3.23 6.97
C GLY A 134 -7.50 -2.33 5.99
N LEU A 135 -6.80 -1.58 5.15
CA LEU A 135 -7.38 -0.76 4.07
C LEU A 135 -8.17 -1.63 3.08
N ILE A 136 -7.59 -2.75 2.63
CA ILE A 136 -8.23 -3.66 1.67
C ILE A 136 -9.49 -4.27 2.29
N ALA A 137 -9.43 -4.71 3.54
CA ALA A 137 -10.58 -5.23 4.26
C ALA A 137 -11.69 -4.18 4.41
N LEU A 138 -11.32 -2.95 4.79
CA LEU A 138 -12.28 -1.83 4.91
C LEU A 138 -12.95 -1.52 3.58
N ALA A 139 -12.20 -1.53 2.48
CA ALA A 139 -12.74 -1.31 1.14
C ALA A 139 -13.83 -2.34 0.80
N GLY A 140 -13.60 -3.62 1.10
CA GLY A 140 -14.61 -4.67 0.89
C GLY A 140 -15.90 -4.43 1.71
N ILE A 141 -15.78 -4.02 2.96
CA ILE A 141 -16.91 -3.70 3.82
C ILE A 141 -17.68 -2.48 3.28
N MET A 142 -16.97 -1.44 2.83
CA MET A 142 -17.59 -0.22 2.30
C MET A 142 -18.35 -0.47 1.00
N VAL A 143 -17.76 -1.22 0.07
CA VAL A 143 -18.46 -1.60 -1.17
C VAL A 143 -19.71 -2.39 -0.87
N ARG A 144 -19.64 -3.39 0.03
CA ARG A 144 -20.81 -4.17 0.44
C ARG A 144 -21.91 -3.29 1.00
N ASN A 145 -21.59 -2.37 1.92
CA ASN A 145 -22.58 -1.48 2.50
C ASN A 145 -23.16 -0.51 1.47
N GLY A 146 -22.33 -0.01 0.55
CA GLY A 146 -22.77 0.83 -0.57
C GLY A 146 -23.76 0.13 -1.49
N VAL A 147 -23.50 -1.14 -1.83
CA VAL A 147 -24.39 -1.95 -2.65
C VAL A 147 -25.76 -2.10 -2.00
N LEU A 148 -25.79 -2.49 -0.71
CA LEU A 148 -27.05 -2.67 0.02
C LEU A 148 -27.85 -1.37 0.10
N LEU A 149 -27.17 -0.24 0.32
CA LEU A 149 -27.83 1.07 0.42
C LEU A 149 -28.46 1.48 -0.92
N VAL A 150 -27.70 1.38 -2.02
CA VAL A 150 -28.20 1.77 -3.36
C VAL A 150 -29.29 0.83 -3.84
N ASP A 151 -29.18 -0.46 -3.56
CA ASP A 151 -30.20 -1.45 -3.91
C ASP A 151 -31.51 -1.16 -3.18
N PHE A 152 -31.45 -0.84 -1.89
CA PHE A 152 -32.61 -0.41 -1.11
C PHE A 152 -33.25 0.89 -1.65
N ILE A 153 -32.43 1.90 -1.98
CA ILE A 153 -32.92 3.15 -2.56
C ILE A 153 -33.64 2.88 -3.89
N ASN A 154 -33.07 2.04 -4.76
CA ASN A 154 -33.68 1.69 -6.04
C ASN A 154 -35.04 0.98 -5.86
N LEU A 155 -35.13 0.04 -4.90
CA LEU A 155 -36.36 -0.64 -4.56
C LEU A 155 -37.46 0.36 -4.14
N ARG A 156 -37.08 1.34 -3.30
CA ARG A 156 -38.04 2.38 -2.86
C ARG A 156 -38.48 3.31 -4.00
N LEU A 157 -37.60 3.61 -4.93
CA LEU A 157 -37.94 4.37 -6.12
C LEU A 157 -38.90 3.61 -7.03
N GLU A 158 -38.76 2.30 -7.17
CA GLU A 158 -39.69 1.44 -7.91
C GLU A 158 -41.08 1.39 -7.25
N GLU A 159 -41.19 1.51 -5.93
CA GLU A 159 -42.43 1.64 -5.18
C GLU A 159 -43.09 3.03 -5.34
N GLY A 160 -42.43 3.95 -6.06
CA GLY A 160 -42.97 5.30 -6.33
C GLY A 160 -42.64 6.33 -5.24
N ILE A 161 -41.77 5.99 -4.28
CA ILE A 161 -41.35 6.91 -3.23
C ILE A 161 -40.34 7.92 -3.81
N PRO A 162 -40.48 9.24 -3.54
CA PRO A 162 -39.55 10.23 -4.04
C PRO A 162 -38.16 10.03 -3.45
N LEU A 163 -37.10 10.27 -4.25
CA LEU A 163 -35.69 10.01 -3.90
C LEU A 163 -35.29 10.55 -2.52
N ARG A 164 -35.75 11.77 -2.18
CA ARG A 164 -35.42 12.38 -0.89
C ARG A 164 -35.93 11.57 0.29
N GLN A 165 -37.12 10.98 0.16
CA GLN A 165 -37.73 10.17 1.21
C GLN A 165 -37.07 8.77 1.24
N ALA A 166 -36.81 8.17 0.08
CA ALA A 166 -36.12 6.88 -0.04
C ALA A 166 -34.72 6.87 0.57
N VAL A 167 -34.04 8.02 0.60
CA VAL A 167 -32.69 8.16 1.22
C VAL A 167 -32.80 8.42 2.73
N MET A 168 -33.91 8.92 3.25
CA MET A 168 -34.08 9.22 4.67
C MET A 168 -34.67 8.06 5.48
N GLU A 169 -35.26 7.07 4.83
CA GLU A 169 -35.76 5.83 5.43
C GLU A 169 -34.66 4.78 5.57
#